data_c433d1a4822e47bfeb4ca296f1c864d5
#
_entry.id   c433d1a4822e47bfeb4ca296f1c864d5
#
_cell.length_a   1.000
_cell.length_b   1.000
_cell.length_c   1.000
_cell.angle_alpha   90.00
_cell.angle_beta   90.00
_cell.angle_gamma   90.00
#
_symmetry.space_group_name_H-M   'P 1'
#
loop_
_entity.id
_entity.type
_entity.pdbx_description
1 polymer ?
#
loop_
_entity_poly.entity_id
_entity_poly.type
_entity_poly.pdbx_seq_one_letter_code
_entity_poly.pdbx_strand_id
1 'polypeptide(L)'
;MLASALVGIGTGLIEFKGLVSAPPSLAPTFFQLDITGNWLKSISWTAIFNFLFLDMFDSVDTLCGVGERAGLIKNGVLPKAREALTADALAAAGGAVMGTSTITSYIESAAGVSAGARTGPANIFTALFFIALFFIAAFFFNPWIETIRGGSAVDAKKVLYPVIAPALIILGAFIVPGLNKTDWDDPTEYLPAFLCAIIMPFTFSISEGISFGFIPYSFFKVATGRGGEPNPLVHIISLLFILRCAFLAV
;
A
#
# COMPACT_ATOMS: atom_id res chain seq x y z
N MET A 1 -16.92 -7.46 6.75
CA MET A 1 -16.05 -8.52 7.26
C MET A 1 -16.82 -9.63 8.02
N LEU A 2 -17.53 -9.35 9.14
CA LEU A 2 -18.27 -10.40 9.86
C LEU A 2 -19.33 -11.13 8.99
N ALA A 3 -20.11 -10.39 8.20
CA ALA A 3 -21.07 -11.00 7.29
C ALA A 3 -20.39 -11.89 6.22
N SER A 4 -19.28 -11.44 5.67
CA SER A 4 -18.51 -12.21 4.69
C SER A 4 -17.91 -13.49 5.31
N ALA A 5 -17.45 -13.41 6.57
CA ALA A 5 -16.96 -14.57 7.31
C ALA A 5 -18.09 -15.60 7.57
N LEU A 6 -19.27 -15.14 7.98
CA LEU A 6 -20.42 -16.01 8.19
C LEU A 6 -20.87 -16.70 6.90
N VAL A 7 -20.91 -15.98 5.80
CA VAL A 7 -21.21 -16.55 4.48
C VAL A 7 -20.14 -17.56 4.08
N GLY A 8 -18.86 -17.25 4.27
CA GLY A 8 -17.75 -18.16 3.96
C GLY A 8 -17.78 -19.45 4.76
N ILE A 9 -18.15 -19.38 6.04
CA ILE A 9 -18.36 -20.57 6.89
C ILE A 9 -19.59 -21.36 6.40
N GLY A 10 -20.71 -20.67 6.12
CA GLY A 10 -21.94 -21.32 5.66
C GLY A 10 -21.82 -21.99 4.29
N THR A 11 -20.94 -21.49 3.44
CA THR A 11 -20.65 -22.08 2.11
C THR A 11 -19.56 -23.15 2.13
N GLY A 12 -18.96 -23.42 3.30
CA GLY A 12 -17.86 -24.38 3.43
C GLY A 12 -16.52 -23.92 2.84
N LEU A 13 -16.41 -22.65 2.46
CA LEU A 13 -15.17 -22.04 1.96
C LEU A 13 -14.17 -21.75 3.08
N ILE A 14 -14.64 -21.75 4.32
CA ILE A 14 -13.85 -21.39 5.51
C ILE A 14 -14.14 -22.41 6.61
N GLU A 15 -13.09 -23.00 7.17
CA GLU A 15 -13.19 -23.88 8.34
C GLU A 15 -13.12 -23.04 9.63
N PHE A 16 -14.11 -23.19 10.49
CA PHE A 16 -14.15 -22.49 11.78
C PHE A 16 -13.29 -23.21 12.82
N LYS A 17 -12.20 -22.58 13.26
CA LYS A 17 -11.22 -23.16 14.20
C LYS A 17 -11.38 -22.73 15.67
N GLY A 18 -12.47 -22.07 16.02
CA GLY A 18 -12.76 -21.65 17.39
C GLY A 18 -12.90 -20.14 17.58
N LEU A 19 -13.20 -19.71 18.80
CA LEU A 19 -13.42 -18.31 19.15
C LEU A 19 -12.21 -17.64 19.84
N VAL A 20 -11.36 -18.42 20.50
CA VAL A 20 -10.24 -17.90 21.30
C VAL A 20 -9.01 -18.77 21.11
N SER A 21 -7.86 -18.16 20.89
CA SER A 21 -6.56 -18.84 20.88
C SER A 21 -5.46 -17.94 21.47
N ALA A 22 -4.36 -18.55 21.86
CA ALA A 22 -3.17 -17.79 22.26
C ALA A 22 -2.57 -17.05 21.05
N PRO A 23 -2.08 -15.80 21.22
CA PRO A 23 -1.42 -15.09 20.14
C PRO A 23 -0.17 -15.85 19.66
N PRO A 24 0.12 -15.82 18.34
CA PRO A 24 1.31 -16.46 17.80
C PRO A 24 2.57 -15.81 18.36
N SER A 25 3.61 -16.63 18.57
CA SER A 25 4.91 -16.12 19.02
C SER A 25 5.58 -15.31 17.91
N LEU A 26 6.16 -14.16 18.26
CA LEU A 26 7.00 -13.35 17.37
C LEU A 26 8.46 -13.85 17.31
N ALA A 27 8.85 -14.75 18.21
CA ALA A 27 10.22 -15.23 18.33
C ALA A 27 10.83 -15.76 17.01
N PRO A 28 10.09 -16.42 16.10
CA PRO A 28 10.65 -16.92 14.84
C PRO A 28 11.06 -15.83 13.86
N THR A 29 10.50 -14.62 13.95
CA THR A 29 10.72 -13.53 13.00
C THR A 29 11.48 -12.34 13.59
N PHE A 30 11.44 -12.18 14.90
CA PHE A 30 12.05 -11.06 15.59
C PHE A 30 13.58 -11.12 15.48
N PHE A 31 14.19 -10.05 14.98
CA PHE A 31 15.64 -9.93 14.79
C PHE A 31 16.28 -11.00 13.88
N GLN A 32 15.51 -11.62 12.98
CA GLN A 32 15.98 -12.63 12.04
C GLN A 32 16.42 -11.99 10.70
N LEU A 33 17.02 -10.79 10.76
CA LEU A 33 17.55 -10.11 9.57
C LEU A 33 18.78 -10.87 9.04
N ASP A 34 18.69 -11.43 7.84
CA ASP A 34 19.86 -11.95 7.14
C ASP A 34 20.55 -10.82 6.35
N ILE A 35 21.54 -10.19 6.98
CA ILE A 35 22.35 -9.12 6.37
C ILE A 35 23.60 -9.71 5.67
N THR A 36 23.88 -11.01 5.85
CA THR A 36 25.14 -11.63 5.48
C THR A 36 25.29 -11.98 4.00
N GLY A 37 24.26 -11.72 3.20
CA GLY A 37 24.45 -11.66 1.75
C GLY A 37 24.17 -12.92 0.94
N ASN A 38 23.74 -14.03 1.55
CA ASN A 38 23.29 -15.17 0.76
C ASN A 38 21.96 -14.88 0.04
N TRP A 39 21.11 -14.08 0.64
CA TRP A 39 19.86 -13.62 0.06
C TRP A 39 20.06 -12.60 -1.08
N LEU A 40 21.11 -11.75 -1.03
CA LEU A 40 21.44 -10.81 -2.11
C LEU A 40 21.76 -11.50 -3.43
N LYS A 41 22.18 -12.76 -3.40
CA LYS A 41 22.44 -13.56 -4.59
C LYS A 41 21.16 -14.20 -5.17
N SER A 42 20.14 -14.40 -4.34
CA SER A 42 18.88 -15.06 -4.71
C SER A 42 17.71 -14.09 -4.89
N ILE A 43 17.77 -12.90 -4.29
CA ILE A 43 16.74 -11.88 -4.48
C ILE A 43 16.94 -11.16 -5.82
N SER A 44 15.86 -11.15 -6.59
CA SER A 44 15.80 -10.34 -7.80
C SER A 44 15.86 -8.85 -7.45
N TRP A 45 16.80 -8.11 -8.04
CA TRP A 45 16.83 -6.65 -7.98
C TRP A 45 15.52 -6.01 -8.40
N THR A 46 14.76 -6.70 -9.26
CA THR A 46 13.39 -6.33 -9.65
C THR A 46 12.46 -6.28 -8.44
N ALA A 47 12.54 -7.27 -7.53
CA ALA A 47 11.71 -7.29 -6.33
C ALA A 47 12.03 -6.11 -5.41
N ILE A 48 13.32 -5.85 -5.16
CA ILE A 48 13.75 -4.71 -4.35
C ILE A 48 13.25 -3.39 -4.95
N PHE A 49 13.42 -3.22 -6.25
CA PHE A 49 12.94 -2.03 -6.96
C PHE A 49 11.43 -1.87 -6.83
N ASN A 50 10.67 -2.94 -7.09
CA ASN A 50 9.22 -2.92 -7.00
C ASN A 50 8.73 -2.55 -5.60
N PHE A 51 9.28 -3.18 -4.56
CA PHE A 51 8.88 -2.88 -3.17
C PHE A 51 9.27 -1.46 -2.76
N LEU A 52 10.45 -0.99 -3.14
CA LEU A 52 10.88 0.38 -2.87
C LEU A 52 9.92 1.41 -3.47
N PHE A 53 9.60 1.24 -4.75
CA PHE A 53 8.70 2.18 -5.42
C PHE A 53 7.26 2.08 -4.91
N LEU A 54 6.77 0.87 -4.65
CA LEU A 54 5.45 0.66 -4.08
C LEU A 54 5.32 1.38 -2.74
N ASP A 55 6.25 1.16 -1.82
CA ASP A 55 6.28 1.74 -0.48
C ASP A 55 6.39 3.28 -0.55
N MET A 56 7.28 3.78 -1.42
CA MET A 56 7.46 5.23 -1.61
C MET A 56 6.19 5.91 -2.14
N PHE A 57 5.51 5.33 -3.14
CA PHE A 57 4.30 5.92 -3.70
C PHE A 57 3.13 5.84 -2.72
N ASP A 58 2.98 4.73 -2.00
CA ASP A 58 1.95 4.55 -0.98
C ASP A 58 2.10 5.60 0.13
N SER A 59 3.33 5.78 0.64
CA SER A 59 3.63 6.79 1.67
C SER A 59 3.38 8.21 1.18
N VAL A 60 3.82 8.55 -0.02
CA VAL A 60 3.62 9.91 -0.59
C VAL A 60 2.15 10.20 -0.81
N ASP A 61 1.39 9.26 -1.38
CA ASP A 61 -0.04 9.43 -1.63
C ASP A 61 -0.82 9.60 -0.33
N THR A 62 -0.55 8.75 0.65
CA THR A 62 -1.18 8.82 1.97
C THR A 62 -0.87 10.12 2.69
N LEU A 63 0.40 10.54 2.72
CA LEU A 63 0.81 11.81 3.36
C LEU A 63 0.19 13.01 2.67
N CYS A 64 0.10 13.01 1.34
CA CYS A 64 -0.57 14.06 0.58
C CYS A 64 -2.08 14.06 0.85
N GLY A 65 -2.75 12.90 0.80
CA GLY A 65 -4.18 12.79 1.05
C GLY A 65 -4.58 13.21 2.45
N VAL A 66 -3.85 12.78 3.47
CA VAL A 66 -4.08 13.19 4.87
C VAL A 66 -3.73 14.66 5.07
N GLY A 67 -2.63 15.13 4.46
CA GLY A 67 -2.18 16.53 4.53
C GLY A 67 -3.20 17.49 3.90
N GLU A 68 -3.82 17.10 2.80
CA GLU A 68 -4.91 17.86 2.16
C GLU A 68 -6.13 17.95 3.06
N ARG A 69 -6.56 16.82 3.64
CA ARG A 69 -7.66 16.78 4.60
C ARG A 69 -7.38 17.60 5.87
N ALA A 70 -6.13 17.64 6.29
CA ALA A 70 -5.69 18.46 7.42
C ALA A 70 -5.62 19.95 7.09
N GLY A 71 -5.71 20.35 5.82
CA GLY A 71 -5.50 21.72 5.36
C GLY A 71 -4.05 22.17 5.53
N LEU A 72 -3.09 21.24 5.51
CA LEU A 72 -1.67 21.51 5.67
C LEU A 72 -0.99 21.85 4.34
N ILE A 73 -1.54 21.41 3.20
CA ILE A 73 -0.96 21.66 1.89
C ILE A 73 -1.14 23.15 1.54
N LYS A 74 -0.02 23.82 1.28
CA LYS A 74 0.03 25.22 0.86
C LYS A 74 0.70 25.30 -0.51
N ASN A 75 0.03 25.95 -1.47
CA ASN A 75 0.53 26.10 -2.84
C ASN A 75 1.00 24.75 -3.48
N GLY A 76 0.28 23.66 -3.23
CA GLY A 76 0.62 22.34 -3.75
C GLY A 76 1.81 21.66 -3.04
N VAL A 77 2.34 22.23 -1.96
CA VAL A 77 3.47 21.68 -1.22
C VAL A 77 3.04 21.28 0.19
N LEU A 78 3.39 20.07 0.60
CA LEU A 78 3.22 19.60 1.98
C LEU A 78 4.36 20.14 2.84
N PRO A 79 4.11 21.01 3.84
CA PRO A 79 5.12 21.46 4.77
C PRO A 79 5.68 20.26 5.55
N LYS A 80 7.00 20.24 5.77
CA LYS A 80 7.69 19.17 6.50
C LYS A 80 7.53 17.77 5.87
N ALA A 81 7.37 17.68 4.55
CA ALA A 81 7.30 16.41 3.84
C ALA A 81 8.53 15.55 4.11
N ARG A 82 9.72 16.16 4.21
CA ARG A 82 10.96 15.44 4.50
C ARG A 82 10.91 14.75 5.86
N GLU A 83 10.48 15.46 6.89
CA GLU A 83 10.38 14.90 8.25
C GLU A 83 9.33 13.79 8.31
N ALA A 84 8.20 13.96 7.63
CA ALA A 84 7.15 12.96 7.56
C ALA A 84 7.64 11.68 6.86
N LEU A 85 8.26 11.80 5.68
CA LEU A 85 8.84 10.66 4.95
C LEU A 85 9.98 9.99 5.72
N THR A 86 10.78 10.77 6.48
CA THR A 86 11.84 10.20 7.32
C THR A 86 11.24 9.37 8.47
N ALA A 87 10.17 9.84 9.09
CA ALA A 87 9.48 9.10 10.14
C ALA A 87 8.87 7.80 9.61
N ASP A 88 8.27 7.84 8.42
CA ASP A 88 7.71 6.70 7.72
C ASP A 88 8.78 5.64 7.39
N ALA A 89 9.90 6.07 6.79
CA ALA A 89 11.03 5.20 6.48
C ALA A 89 11.66 4.56 7.74
N LEU A 90 11.74 5.30 8.86
CA LEU A 90 12.21 4.76 10.13
C LEU A 90 11.23 3.73 10.71
N ALA A 91 9.93 3.95 10.55
CA ALA A 91 8.91 3.00 10.96
C ALA A 91 8.99 1.71 10.11
N ALA A 92 9.13 1.83 8.80
CA ALA A 92 9.33 0.69 7.90
C ALA A 92 10.58 -0.12 8.25
N ALA A 93 11.71 0.55 8.53
CA ALA A 93 12.93 -0.10 9.00
C ALA A 93 12.72 -0.82 10.35
N GLY A 94 11.99 -0.20 11.28
CA GLY A 94 11.61 -0.81 12.55
C GLY A 94 10.76 -2.06 12.37
N GLY A 95 9.79 -2.03 11.44
CA GLY A 95 8.97 -3.19 11.08
C GLY A 95 9.81 -4.35 10.54
N ALA A 96 10.78 -4.05 9.67
CA ALA A 96 11.71 -5.06 9.15
C ALA A 96 12.51 -5.74 10.27
N VAL A 97 13.00 -4.97 11.25
CA VAL A 97 13.70 -5.53 12.44
C VAL A 97 12.78 -6.44 13.26
N MET A 98 11.52 -6.08 13.38
CA MET A 98 10.51 -6.89 14.08
C MET A 98 10.05 -8.12 13.27
N GLY A 99 10.46 -8.23 12.00
CA GLY A 99 10.04 -9.31 11.10
C GLY A 99 8.59 -9.20 10.66
N THR A 100 8.05 -7.97 10.61
CA THR A 100 6.71 -7.67 10.07
C THR A 100 6.81 -7.19 8.63
N SER A 101 5.66 -7.02 7.96
CA SER A 101 5.60 -6.28 6.70
C SER A 101 5.99 -4.82 6.92
N THR A 102 6.19 -4.06 5.82
CA THR A 102 6.45 -2.62 5.91
C THR A 102 5.40 -1.91 6.77
N ILE A 103 5.84 -0.92 7.53
CA ILE A 103 4.97 -0.05 8.32
C ILE A 103 4.90 1.28 7.58
N THR A 104 3.75 1.57 7.00
CA THR A 104 3.52 2.78 6.22
C THR A 104 2.52 3.71 6.91
N SER A 105 2.49 4.95 6.46
CA SER A 105 1.49 5.92 6.87
C SER A 105 0.08 5.44 6.48
N TYR A 106 -0.91 5.72 7.33
CA TYR A 106 -2.24 5.14 7.24
C TYR A 106 -3.27 6.17 6.74
N ILE A 107 -3.90 5.89 5.59
CA ILE A 107 -4.85 6.82 4.95
C ILE A 107 -6.09 7.07 5.85
N GLU A 108 -6.47 6.10 6.68
CA GLU A 108 -7.57 6.21 7.64
C GLU A 108 -7.30 7.24 8.74
N SER A 109 -6.05 7.70 8.89
CA SER A 109 -5.70 8.86 9.72
C SER A 109 -6.47 10.11 9.34
N ALA A 110 -6.94 10.19 8.08
CA ALA A 110 -7.83 11.26 7.62
C ALA A 110 -9.15 11.33 8.42
N ALA A 111 -9.63 10.20 8.95
CA ALA A 111 -10.80 10.18 9.82
C ALA A 111 -10.50 10.85 11.16
N GLY A 112 -9.35 10.58 11.77
CA GLY A 112 -8.90 11.23 13.00
C GLY A 112 -8.71 12.74 12.81
N VAL A 113 -8.11 13.15 11.67
CA VAL A 113 -7.96 14.56 11.30
C VAL A 113 -9.33 15.23 11.13
N SER A 114 -10.30 14.58 10.50
CA SER A 114 -11.67 15.08 10.33
C SER A 114 -12.38 15.21 11.67
N ALA A 115 -12.09 14.36 12.65
CA ALA A 115 -12.58 14.43 14.02
C ALA A 115 -11.88 15.50 14.88
N GLY A 116 -10.87 16.20 14.33
CA GLY A 116 -10.19 17.29 15.02
C GLY A 116 -8.79 16.97 15.56
N ALA A 117 -8.24 15.78 15.29
CA ALA A 117 -6.88 15.44 15.68
C ALA A 117 -5.87 16.29 14.90
N ARG A 118 -5.06 17.10 15.61
CA ARG A 118 -4.11 18.06 15.01
C ARG A 118 -2.73 18.01 15.65
N THR A 119 -2.53 17.18 16.65
CA THR A 119 -1.33 17.19 17.48
C THR A 119 -0.71 15.81 17.65
N GLY A 120 0.61 15.77 17.87
CA GLY A 120 1.35 14.52 18.11
C GLY A 120 0.78 13.63 19.23
N PRO A 121 0.32 14.18 20.37
CA PRO A 121 -0.34 13.37 21.41
C PRO A 121 -1.53 12.55 20.91
N ALA A 122 -2.29 13.01 19.92
CA ALA A 122 -3.38 12.22 19.33
C ALA A 122 -2.86 10.91 18.73
N ASN A 123 -1.68 10.93 18.10
CA ASN A 123 -1.06 9.72 17.55
C ASN A 123 -0.58 8.75 18.65
N ILE A 124 -0.14 9.27 19.82
CA ILE A 124 0.22 8.42 20.95
C ILE A 124 -1.01 7.65 21.46
N PHE A 125 -2.14 8.33 21.61
CA PHE A 125 -3.39 7.66 21.99
C PHE A 125 -3.82 6.64 20.93
N THR A 126 -3.72 6.97 19.65
CA THR A 126 -4.02 6.04 18.56
C THR A 126 -3.11 4.80 18.64
N ALA A 127 -1.80 4.97 18.87
CA ALA A 127 -0.87 3.87 19.03
C ALA A 127 -1.22 2.97 20.23
N LEU A 128 -1.60 3.57 21.36
CA LEU A 128 -2.06 2.81 22.54
C LEU A 128 -3.33 2.01 22.24
N PHE A 129 -4.27 2.59 21.49
CA PHE A 129 -5.46 1.86 21.05
C PHE A 129 -5.12 0.72 20.09
N PHE A 130 -4.18 0.90 19.17
CA PHE A 130 -3.72 -0.19 18.31
C PHE A 130 -3.07 -1.31 19.10
N ILE A 131 -2.24 -1.00 20.10
CA ILE A 131 -1.65 -2.01 21.00
C ILE A 131 -2.74 -2.76 21.76
N ALA A 132 -3.70 -2.06 22.36
CA ALA A 132 -4.81 -2.69 23.05
C ALA A 132 -5.66 -3.56 22.12
N LEU A 133 -6.00 -3.06 20.93
CA LEU A 133 -6.73 -3.81 19.90
C LEU A 133 -5.93 -5.00 19.38
N PHE A 134 -4.61 -4.90 19.27
CA PHE A 134 -3.75 -6.02 18.89
C PHE A 134 -3.87 -7.17 19.88
N PHE A 135 -3.77 -6.89 21.19
CA PHE A 135 -3.95 -7.92 22.20
C PHE A 135 -5.36 -8.52 22.18
N ILE A 136 -6.39 -7.70 22.10
CA ILE A 136 -7.78 -8.16 21.98
C ILE A 136 -7.95 -8.99 20.70
N ALA A 137 -7.45 -8.50 19.56
CA ALA A 137 -7.56 -9.20 18.30
C ALA A 137 -6.78 -10.52 18.30
N ALA A 138 -5.58 -10.55 18.86
CA ALA A 138 -4.78 -11.76 18.94
C ALA A 138 -5.47 -12.85 19.78
N PHE A 139 -6.15 -12.48 20.88
CA PHE A 139 -6.87 -13.43 21.70
C PHE A 139 -8.19 -13.90 21.08
N PHE A 140 -9.00 -12.96 20.57
CA PHE A 140 -10.37 -13.28 20.14
C PHE A 140 -10.49 -13.52 18.62
N PHE A 141 -9.60 -12.94 17.82
CA PHE A 141 -9.71 -13.01 16.35
C PHE A 141 -8.66 -13.89 15.69
N ASN A 142 -7.64 -14.37 16.42
CA ASN A 142 -6.63 -15.24 15.84
C ASN A 142 -7.22 -16.53 15.22
N PRO A 143 -8.18 -17.22 15.86
CA PRO A 143 -8.84 -18.37 15.24
C PRO A 143 -9.62 -17.99 13.96
N TRP A 144 -10.17 -16.77 13.91
CA TRP A 144 -10.83 -16.25 12.71
C TRP A 144 -9.84 -15.94 11.60
N ILE A 145 -8.65 -15.42 11.95
CA ILE A 145 -7.57 -15.18 11.00
C ILE A 145 -7.03 -16.50 10.46
N GLU A 146 -6.85 -17.52 11.32
CA GLU A 146 -6.47 -18.86 10.89
C GLU A 146 -7.55 -19.54 10.05
N THR A 147 -8.82 -19.33 10.41
CA THR A 147 -9.97 -19.77 9.63
C THR A 147 -9.95 -19.18 8.23
N ILE A 148 -9.65 -17.89 8.11
CA ILE A 148 -9.51 -17.18 6.83
C ILE A 148 -8.31 -17.70 6.04
N ARG A 149 -7.20 -18.04 6.70
CA ARG A 149 -6.02 -18.66 6.07
C ARG A 149 -6.25 -20.12 5.69
N GLY A 150 -7.00 -20.86 6.49
CA GLY A 150 -7.30 -22.26 6.25
C GLY A 150 -8.24 -22.52 5.08
N GLY A 151 -9.05 -21.53 4.69
CA GLY A 151 -9.91 -21.61 3.49
C GLY A 151 -9.17 -21.62 2.15
N SER A 152 -7.85 -21.51 2.17
CA SER A 152 -7.01 -21.55 0.97
C SER A 152 -6.64 -22.96 0.49
N ALA A 153 -7.21 -24.01 1.06
CA ALA A 153 -6.83 -25.40 0.76
C ALA A 153 -7.45 -25.99 -0.52
N VAL A 154 -8.23 -25.22 -1.27
CA VAL A 154 -8.91 -25.78 -2.47
C VAL A 154 -8.02 -25.82 -3.70
N ASP A 155 -6.99 -24.98 -3.78
CA ASP A 155 -5.96 -25.05 -4.83
C ASP A 155 -4.71 -24.32 -4.36
N ALA A 156 -3.58 -24.99 -4.31
CA ALA A 156 -2.28 -24.43 -3.92
C ALA A 156 -1.80 -23.24 -4.80
N LYS A 157 -2.56 -22.86 -5.81
CA LYS A 157 -2.28 -21.75 -6.74
C LYS A 157 -3.20 -20.53 -6.61
N LYS A 158 -4.31 -20.59 -5.87
CA LYS A 158 -5.26 -19.47 -5.73
C LYS A 158 -5.60 -19.24 -4.27
N VAL A 159 -4.93 -18.27 -3.65
CA VAL A 159 -5.29 -17.79 -2.32
C VAL A 159 -6.47 -16.84 -2.45
N LEU A 160 -7.65 -17.26 -2.04
CA LEU A 160 -8.85 -16.44 -2.02
C LEU A 160 -9.00 -15.78 -0.65
N TYR A 161 -9.26 -14.48 -0.63
CA TYR A 161 -9.52 -13.72 0.59
C TYR A 161 -10.98 -13.22 0.65
N PRO A 162 -11.98 -14.12 0.80
CA PRO A 162 -13.39 -13.76 0.68
C PRO A 162 -13.87 -12.79 1.76
N VAL A 163 -13.17 -12.73 2.89
CA VAL A 163 -13.52 -11.85 4.02
C VAL A 163 -13.01 -10.42 3.82
N ILE A 164 -11.85 -10.27 3.19
CA ILE A 164 -11.18 -8.97 3.01
C ILE A 164 -11.68 -8.27 1.74
N ALA A 165 -11.97 -9.03 0.68
CA ALA A 165 -12.35 -8.49 -0.62
C ALA A 165 -13.49 -7.44 -0.58
N PRO A 166 -14.62 -7.64 0.13
CA PRO A 166 -15.68 -6.63 0.20
C PRO A 166 -15.23 -5.33 0.86
N ALA A 167 -14.35 -5.40 1.86
CA ALA A 167 -13.81 -4.20 2.50
C ALA A 167 -12.92 -3.42 1.53
N LEU A 168 -12.07 -4.10 0.76
CA LEU A 168 -11.21 -3.48 -0.25
C LEU A 168 -12.03 -2.83 -1.38
N ILE A 169 -13.13 -3.46 -1.82
CA ILE A 169 -14.02 -2.88 -2.83
C ILE A 169 -14.65 -1.57 -2.32
N ILE A 170 -15.13 -1.56 -1.06
CA ILE A 170 -15.70 -0.36 -0.46
C ILE A 170 -14.65 0.75 -0.33
N LEU A 171 -13.45 0.42 0.16
CA LEU A 171 -12.35 1.38 0.26
C LEU A 171 -11.97 1.93 -1.12
N GLY A 172 -11.89 1.06 -2.14
CA GLY A 172 -11.66 1.48 -3.52
C GLY A 172 -12.69 2.49 -4.01
N ALA A 173 -13.99 2.26 -3.71
CA ALA A 173 -15.05 3.19 -4.08
C ALA A 173 -14.89 4.59 -3.44
N PHE A 174 -14.34 4.69 -2.23
CA PHE A 174 -14.05 5.99 -1.60
C PHE A 174 -12.89 6.76 -2.22
N ILE A 175 -11.99 6.07 -2.94
CA ILE A 175 -10.82 6.68 -3.59
C ILE A 175 -11.15 7.17 -5.00
N VAL A 176 -12.13 6.55 -5.67
CA VAL A 176 -12.56 6.91 -7.05
C VAL A 176 -12.77 8.42 -7.27
N PRO A 177 -13.35 9.21 -6.34
CA PRO A 177 -13.47 10.66 -6.52
C PRO A 177 -12.14 11.39 -6.72
N GLY A 178 -11.00 10.81 -6.33
CA GLY A 178 -9.68 11.35 -6.61
C GLY A 178 -9.36 11.46 -8.10
N LEU A 179 -9.96 10.62 -8.93
CA LEU A 179 -9.82 10.67 -10.39
C LEU A 179 -10.36 11.98 -11.00
N ASN A 180 -11.24 12.70 -10.30
CA ASN A 180 -11.73 14.00 -10.76
C ASN A 180 -10.64 15.09 -10.84
N LYS A 181 -9.47 14.84 -10.27
CA LYS A 181 -8.31 15.76 -10.36
C LYS A 181 -7.55 15.61 -11.68
N THR A 182 -7.79 14.54 -12.42
CA THR A 182 -7.20 14.33 -13.74
C THR A 182 -7.93 15.23 -14.75
N ASP A 183 -7.18 15.93 -15.58
CA ASP A 183 -7.76 16.66 -16.70
C ASP A 183 -8.18 15.67 -17.80
N TRP A 184 -9.47 15.37 -17.85
CA TRP A 184 -10.04 14.43 -18.81
C TRP A 184 -10.21 15.01 -20.23
N ASP A 185 -9.96 16.30 -20.42
CA ASP A 185 -9.99 16.96 -21.73
C ASP A 185 -8.61 16.96 -22.39
N ASP A 186 -7.52 16.78 -21.62
CA ASP A 186 -6.15 16.70 -22.15
C ASP A 186 -5.71 15.24 -22.37
N PRO A 187 -5.50 14.79 -23.63
CA PRO A 187 -5.02 13.45 -23.95
C PRO A 187 -3.69 13.08 -23.26
N THR A 188 -2.85 14.06 -22.98
CA THR A 188 -1.56 13.82 -22.33
C THR A 188 -1.70 13.50 -20.84
N GLU A 189 -2.85 13.77 -20.24
CA GLU A 189 -3.20 13.49 -18.84
C GLU A 189 -4.08 12.25 -18.72
N TYR A 190 -5.21 12.20 -19.44
CA TYR A 190 -6.17 11.11 -19.24
C TYR A 190 -5.69 9.76 -19.78
N LEU A 191 -4.91 9.74 -20.88
CA LEU A 191 -4.48 8.48 -21.47
C LEU A 191 -3.51 7.69 -20.55
N PRO A 192 -2.49 8.33 -19.96
CA PRO A 192 -1.65 7.69 -18.96
C PRO A 192 -2.43 7.26 -17.70
N ALA A 193 -3.35 8.10 -17.22
CA ALA A 193 -4.19 7.77 -16.05
C ALA A 193 -5.08 6.55 -16.34
N PHE A 194 -5.68 6.47 -17.51
CA PHE A 194 -6.48 5.34 -17.97
C PHE A 194 -5.65 4.05 -18.08
N LEU A 195 -4.46 4.13 -18.69
CA LEU A 195 -3.56 2.97 -18.81
C LEU A 195 -3.15 2.47 -17.42
N CYS A 196 -2.79 3.37 -16.51
CA CYS A 196 -2.45 3.02 -15.14
C CYS A 196 -3.61 2.27 -14.46
N ALA A 197 -4.82 2.82 -14.52
CA ALA A 197 -6.00 2.26 -13.88
C ALA A 197 -6.41 0.88 -14.43
N ILE A 198 -6.23 0.64 -15.73
CA ILE A 198 -6.59 -0.64 -16.36
C ILE A 198 -5.50 -1.68 -16.16
N ILE A 199 -4.23 -1.33 -16.32
CA ILE A 199 -3.14 -2.32 -16.30
C ILE A 199 -2.95 -2.88 -14.90
N MET A 200 -3.11 -2.09 -13.83
CA MET A 200 -3.02 -2.59 -12.45
C MET A 200 -3.86 -3.86 -12.19
N PRO A 201 -5.17 -3.88 -12.42
CA PRO A 201 -5.98 -5.06 -12.16
C PRO A 201 -5.71 -6.21 -13.15
N PHE A 202 -5.37 -5.91 -14.41
CA PHE A 202 -5.10 -6.95 -15.40
C PHE A 202 -3.78 -7.69 -15.17
N THR A 203 -2.77 -7.00 -14.67
CA THR A 203 -1.45 -7.59 -14.37
C THR A 203 -1.34 -8.07 -12.93
N PHE A 204 -2.32 -7.77 -12.07
CA PHE A 204 -2.23 -7.96 -10.63
C PHE A 204 -0.97 -7.33 -10.02
N SER A 205 -0.49 -6.24 -10.62
CA SER A 205 0.76 -5.58 -10.26
C SER A 205 0.59 -4.07 -10.25
N ILE A 206 0.71 -3.47 -9.08
CA ILE A 206 0.68 -2.01 -8.90
C ILE A 206 1.88 -1.38 -9.63
N SER A 207 3.06 -2.00 -9.53
CA SER A 207 4.27 -1.49 -10.19
C SER A 207 4.16 -1.45 -11.71
N GLU A 208 3.51 -2.44 -12.32
CA GLU A 208 3.25 -2.42 -13.77
C GLU A 208 2.28 -1.30 -14.12
N GLY A 209 1.19 -1.16 -13.38
CA GLY A 209 0.25 -0.07 -13.61
C GLY A 209 0.90 1.31 -13.51
N ILE A 210 1.70 1.54 -12.47
CA ILE A 210 2.45 2.79 -12.30
C ILE A 210 3.41 3.01 -13.48
N SER A 211 4.11 1.96 -13.92
CA SER A 211 5.03 2.04 -15.08
C SER A 211 4.29 2.49 -16.34
N PHE A 212 3.13 1.90 -16.63
CA PHE A 212 2.28 2.25 -17.75
C PHE A 212 1.54 3.59 -17.57
N GLY A 213 1.57 4.18 -16.41
CA GLY A 213 1.16 5.57 -16.18
C GLY A 213 2.30 6.55 -16.46
N PHE A 214 3.44 6.38 -15.79
CA PHE A 214 4.55 7.34 -15.84
C PHE A 214 5.28 7.38 -17.20
N ILE A 215 5.50 6.23 -17.83
CA ILE A 215 6.22 6.17 -19.13
C ILE A 215 5.45 6.92 -20.22
N PRO A 216 4.17 6.63 -20.50
CA PRO A 216 3.41 7.38 -21.49
C PRO A 216 3.21 8.85 -21.10
N TYR A 217 3.00 9.16 -19.82
CA TYR A 217 2.87 10.53 -19.36
C TYR A 217 4.09 11.37 -19.71
N SER A 218 5.27 10.89 -19.35
CA SER A 218 6.53 11.55 -19.68
C SER A 218 6.72 11.67 -21.19
N PHE A 219 6.43 10.60 -21.94
CA PHE A 219 6.56 10.59 -23.40
C PHE A 219 5.62 11.60 -24.07
N PHE A 220 4.34 11.62 -23.72
CA PHE A 220 3.38 12.54 -24.32
C PHE A 220 3.69 14.00 -23.99
N LYS A 221 4.09 14.31 -22.75
CA LYS A 221 4.48 15.68 -22.38
C LYS A 221 5.70 16.16 -23.16
N VAL A 222 6.70 15.31 -23.38
CA VAL A 222 7.87 15.66 -24.21
C VAL A 222 7.49 15.77 -25.68
N ALA A 223 6.72 14.82 -26.22
CA ALA A 223 6.32 14.80 -27.63
C ALA A 223 5.44 16.00 -28.04
N THR A 224 4.64 16.54 -27.10
CA THR A 224 3.81 17.73 -27.31
C THR A 224 4.55 19.05 -27.03
N GLY A 225 5.85 19.01 -26.74
CA GLY A 225 6.64 20.20 -26.40
C GLY A 225 6.39 20.75 -24.99
N ARG A 226 5.62 20.04 -24.16
CA ARG A 226 5.24 20.42 -22.79
C ARG A 226 6.09 19.71 -21.72
N GLY A 227 7.27 19.22 -22.09
CA GLY A 227 8.16 18.47 -21.21
C GLY A 227 8.65 19.24 -19.97
N GLY A 228 8.50 20.55 -19.96
CA GLY A 228 8.83 21.39 -18.81
C GLY A 228 7.72 21.54 -17.77
N GLU A 229 6.49 21.09 -18.06
CA GLU A 229 5.37 21.16 -17.11
C GLU A 229 5.50 20.16 -15.95
N PRO A 230 5.83 18.88 -16.18
CA PRO A 230 6.04 17.94 -15.11
C PRO A 230 7.33 18.23 -14.35
N ASN A 231 7.34 17.87 -13.06
CA ASN A 231 8.58 17.90 -12.30
C ASN A 231 9.64 17.01 -12.97
N PRO A 232 10.91 17.44 -13.09
CA PRO A 232 11.99 16.62 -13.67
C PRO A 232 12.10 15.21 -13.05
N LEU A 233 11.68 15.04 -11.80
CA LEU A 233 11.63 13.76 -11.11
C LEU A 233 10.74 12.75 -11.85
N VAL A 234 9.64 13.20 -12.45
CA VAL A 234 8.72 12.33 -13.22
C VAL A 234 9.44 11.70 -14.42
N HIS A 235 10.26 12.47 -15.13
CA HIS A 235 11.05 11.96 -16.25
C HIS A 235 12.14 10.98 -15.80
N ILE A 236 12.78 11.24 -14.66
CA ILE A 236 13.77 10.34 -14.06
C ILE A 236 13.11 9.01 -13.67
N ILE A 237 11.96 9.05 -13.01
CA ILE A 237 11.21 7.85 -12.62
C ILE A 237 10.77 7.07 -13.87
N SER A 238 10.27 7.75 -14.90
CA SER A 238 9.88 7.12 -16.17
C SER A 238 11.07 6.41 -16.82
N LEU A 239 12.24 7.04 -16.81
CA LEU A 239 13.47 6.42 -17.32
C LEU A 239 13.87 5.19 -16.51
N LEU A 240 13.77 5.24 -15.18
CA LEU A 240 14.03 4.09 -14.31
C LEU A 240 13.08 2.93 -14.59
N PHE A 241 11.80 3.20 -14.83
CA PHE A 241 10.84 2.16 -15.23
C PHE A 241 11.14 1.57 -16.61
N ILE A 242 11.57 2.38 -17.59
CA ILE A 242 12.02 1.89 -18.91
C ILE A 242 13.24 0.98 -18.74
N LEU A 243 14.23 1.39 -17.96
CA LEU A 243 15.42 0.58 -17.68
C LEU A 243 15.05 -0.72 -16.98
N ARG A 244 14.14 -0.68 -16.02
CA ARG A 244 13.59 -1.88 -15.37
C ARG A 244 12.98 -2.82 -16.41
N CYS A 245 12.09 -2.32 -17.27
CA CYS A 245 11.47 -3.14 -18.30
C CYS A 245 12.47 -3.72 -19.31
N ALA A 246 13.53 -2.96 -19.65
CA ALA A 246 14.53 -3.39 -20.60
C ALA A 246 15.54 -4.42 -20.04
N PHE A 247 15.91 -4.28 -18.77
CA PHE A 247 17.01 -5.07 -18.18
C PHE A 247 16.58 -6.07 -17.10
N LEU A 248 15.40 -5.88 -16.50
CA LEU A 248 14.93 -6.67 -15.36
C LEU A 248 13.60 -7.41 -15.64
N ALA A 249 13.02 -7.26 -16.82
CA ALA A 249 11.86 -8.01 -17.27
C ALA A 249 12.32 -9.42 -17.72
N VAL A 250 12.56 -10.31 -16.74
CA VAL A 250 12.63 -11.76 -16.95
C VAL A 250 11.74 -12.43 -15.92
#